data_361f3b93b3ce63bca885efc557fab141
#
_entry.id   361f3b93b3ce63bca885efc557fab141
#
_cell.length_a   1.000
_cell.length_b   1.000
_cell.length_c   1.000
_cell.angle_alpha   90.00
_cell.angle_beta   90.00
_cell.angle_gamma   90.00
#
_symmetry.space_group_name_H-M   'P 1'
#
loop_
_entity.id
_entity.type
_entity.pdbx_description
1 polymer ?
#
loop_
_entity_poly.entity_id
_entity_poly.type
_entity_poly.pdbx_seq_one_letter_code
_entity_poly.pdbx_strand_id
1 'polypeptide(L)'
;MKRQALLLATACSIFFICGVARAQSKPAAPPVQFARLGDFKLKNGQVIRNFRIGYRTLGNLNADHSNAVLWPTWLGGKTEDLLPFVAPNNVVDTNKYFVILVESIGNGVSSSPSNSKSQPFMKFPQFSIRDMVESEHRLATEVLHISHLHAVMGISMGGMQAFAWAVIYPDFMDLAVPMAGSPQSTAYDKLLWHSEIDAIELDPAWNHGNPTGSLVRGLALSAQIDSMNVTSPGYRTEHTTPGDYDAFAAALKKNVRGDAGTASDSIRQRQAILSHDLPAELGLSLEQTAKLVKARMLVVITAQDHMVNPSPAVEFAKALGAPVVELDSLCGHLSFTCISTGPTVAAFLADPSSAHSETLHEAAGH
;
A
#
# COMPACT_ATOMS: atom_id res chain seq x y z
N MET A 1 68.13 45.90 35.64
CA MET A 1 68.25 46.35 34.21
C MET A 1 67.29 45.48 33.39
N LYS A 2 66.09 45.98 33.08
CA LYS A 2 64.99 45.22 32.37
C LYS A 2 65.00 45.62 30.90
N ARG A 3 65.21 44.66 29.99
CA ARG A 3 65.07 44.88 28.56
C ARG A 3 63.59 44.51 28.19
N GLN A 4 62.89 45.49 27.68
CA GLN A 4 61.55 45.32 27.06
C GLN A 4 61.75 44.80 25.63
N ALA A 5 61.06 43.72 25.30
CA ALA A 5 60.97 43.21 23.94
C ALA A 5 59.59 43.62 23.40
N LEU A 6 59.59 44.34 22.29
CA LEU A 6 58.44 44.85 21.57
C LEU A 6 57.97 43.72 20.58
N LEU A 7 56.80 43.18 20.79
CA LEU A 7 56.17 42.23 19.87
C LEU A 7 55.22 42.96 18.94
N LEU A 8 55.58 43.01 17.66
CA LEU A 8 54.65 43.40 16.59
C LEU A 8 53.60 42.27 16.36
N ALA A 9 52.33 42.55 16.59
CA ALA A 9 51.23 41.69 16.21
C ALA A 9 50.78 42.01 14.79
N THR A 10 51.10 41.14 13.85
CA THR A 10 50.55 41.18 12.47
C THR A 10 49.18 40.51 12.48
N ALA A 11 48.10 41.29 12.34
CA ALA A 11 46.76 40.80 12.23
C ALA A 11 46.53 40.22 10.82
N CYS A 12 46.47 38.89 10.71
CA CYS A 12 46.07 38.19 9.49
C CYS A 12 44.55 37.99 9.53
N SER A 13 43.80 38.84 8.80
CA SER A 13 42.35 38.73 8.69
C SER A 13 42.02 37.60 7.72
N ILE A 14 41.69 36.42 8.26
CA ILE A 14 41.13 35.29 7.50
C ILE A 14 39.63 35.56 7.33
N PHE A 15 39.22 35.95 6.14
CA PHE A 15 37.81 35.95 5.74
C PHE A 15 37.33 34.51 5.65
N PHE A 16 36.61 34.04 6.68
CA PHE A 16 35.81 32.83 6.60
C PHE A 16 34.57 33.15 5.71
N ILE A 17 34.63 32.78 4.45
CA ILE A 17 33.45 32.71 3.61
C ILE A 17 32.64 31.51 4.12
N CYS A 18 31.69 31.79 5.01
CA CYS A 18 30.67 30.81 5.43
C CYS A 18 29.76 30.57 4.24
N GLY A 19 30.10 29.55 3.44
CA GLY A 19 29.24 29.06 2.39
C GLY A 19 27.98 28.49 3.05
N VAL A 20 26.90 29.27 3.06
CA VAL A 20 25.56 28.76 3.43
C VAL A 20 25.18 27.72 2.38
N ALA A 21 25.45 26.44 2.69
CA ALA A 21 24.89 25.36 1.95
C ALA A 21 23.36 25.49 2.06
N ARG A 22 22.74 26.03 1.03
CA ARG A 22 21.29 26.05 0.89
C ARG A 22 20.88 24.59 0.85
N ALA A 23 20.32 24.06 1.94
CA ALA A 23 19.62 22.80 1.93
C ALA A 23 18.57 22.92 0.82
N GLN A 24 18.75 22.16 -0.26
CA GLN A 24 17.73 22.06 -1.31
C GLN A 24 16.50 21.48 -0.62
N SER A 25 15.47 22.29 -0.44
CA SER A 25 14.19 21.83 0.04
C SER A 25 13.73 20.73 -0.92
N LYS A 26 13.46 19.53 -0.37
CA LYS A 26 12.87 18.44 -1.15
C LYS A 26 11.65 19.01 -1.88
N PRO A 27 11.49 18.79 -3.19
CA PRO A 27 10.34 19.30 -3.93
C PRO A 27 9.07 18.88 -3.21
N ALA A 28 8.13 19.83 -3.06
CA ALA A 28 6.85 19.53 -2.44
C ALA A 28 6.14 18.42 -3.24
N ALA A 29 5.60 17.44 -2.54
CA ALA A 29 4.85 16.36 -3.19
C ALA A 29 3.70 16.94 -4.02
N PRO A 30 3.41 16.40 -5.23
CA PRO A 30 2.27 16.83 -6.01
C PRO A 30 0.98 16.70 -5.18
N PRO A 31 0.04 17.67 -5.26
CA PRO A 31 -1.21 17.57 -4.53
C PRO A 31 -2.06 16.40 -5.02
N VAL A 32 -2.93 15.87 -4.15
CA VAL A 32 -3.96 14.90 -4.56
C VAL A 32 -4.92 15.58 -5.54
N GLN A 33 -5.11 14.96 -6.69
CA GLN A 33 -6.13 15.30 -7.68
C GLN A 33 -7.36 14.44 -7.48
N PHE A 34 -8.52 14.89 -7.98
CA PHE A 34 -9.76 14.13 -7.87
C PHE A 34 -10.45 14.03 -9.24
N ALA A 35 -10.72 12.79 -9.66
CA ALA A 35 -11.61 12.53 -10.79
C ALA A 35 -13.02 12.23 -10.27
N ARG A 36 -14.04 12.79 -10.93
CA ARG A 36 -15.45 12.52 -10.64
C ARG A 36 -16.00 11.57 -11.70
N LEU A 37 -16.37 10.37 -11.27
CA LEU A 37 -16.84 9.30 -12.16
C LEU A 37 -18.37 9.10 -12.12
N GLY A 38 -19.11 10.06 -11.52
CA GLY A 38 -20.56 9.99 -11.41
C GLY A 38 -21.06 8.94 -10.43
N ASP A 39 -22.22 8.37 -10.65
CA ASP A 39 -22.73 7.25 -9.88
C ASP A 39 -21.99 5.97 -10.31
N PHE A 40 -21.32 5.32 -9.37
CA PHE A 40 -20.48 4.16 -9.63
C PHE A 40 -21.18 2.86 -9.21
N LYS A 41 -21.56 2.05 -10.19
CA LYS A 41 -22.22 0.77 -9.95
C LYS A 41 -21.20 -0.30 -9.57
N LEU A 42 -21.39 -0.90 -8.41
CA LEU A 42 -20.54 -1.98 -7.88
C LEU A 42 -20.94 -3.35 -8.45
N LYS A 43 -20.05 -4.31 -8.36
CA LYS A 43 -20.27 -5.69 -8.81
C LYS A 43 -21.50 -6.35 -8.17
N ASN A 44 -21.75 -6.03 -6.90
CA ASN A 44 -22.93 -6.53 -6.16
C ASN A 44 -24.24 -5.80 -6.51
N GLY A 45 -24.22 -4.89 -7.48
CA GLY A 45 -25.40 -4.13 -7.94
C GLY A 45 -25.69 -2.86 -7.14
N GLN A 46 -25.05 -2.64 -6.00
CA GLN A 46 -25.17 -1.39 -5.26
C GLN A 46 -24.49 -0.22 -6.01
N VAL A 47 -24.73 1.01 -5.58
CA VAL A 47 -24.20 2.21 -6.24
C VAL A 47 -23.58 3.14 -5.23
N ILE A 48 -22.33 3.52 -5.45
CA ILE A 48 -21.71 4.65 -4.73
C ILE A 48 -22.13 5.93 -5.48
N ARG A 49 -22.87 6.77 -4.79
CA ARG A 49 -23.38 8.05 -5.36
C ARG A 49 -22.28 9.10 -5.44
N ASN A 50 -22.25 9.83 -6.59
CA ASN A 50 -21.29 10.91 -6.83
C ASN A 50 -19.84 10.47 -6.55
N PHE A 51 -19.47 9.30 -7.05
CA PHE A 51 -18.16 8.71 -6.81
C PHE A 51 -17.03 9.62 -7.31
N ARG A 52 -16.03 9.79 -6.45
CA ARG A 52 -14.76 10.44 -6.78
C ARG A 52 -13.60 9.53 -6.40
N ILE A 53 -12.58 9.51 -7.24
CA ILE A 53 -11.31 8.83 -6.98
C ILE A 53 -10.20 9.86 -6.84
N GLY A 54 -9.41 9.75 -5.77
CA GLY A 54 -8.23 10.56 -5.52
C GLY A 54 -7.01 9.91 -6.17
N TYR A 55 -6.09 10.71 -6.71
CA TYR A 55 -4.85 10.22 -7.30
C TYR A 55 -3.78 11.29 -7.33
N ARG A 56 -2.53 10.87 -7.53
CA ARG A 56 -1.38 11.75 -7.81
C ARG A 56 -0.69 11.25 -9.07
N THR A 57 -0.09 12.16 -9.82
CA THR A 57 0.76 11.80 -10.95
C THR A 57 2.15 12.37 -10.76
N LEU A 58 3.19 11.56 -11.08
CA LEU A 58 4.59 11.96 -11.02
C LEU A 58 5.29 11.50 -12.30
N GLY A 59 6.34 12.22 -12.70
CA GLY A 59 7.03 11.99 -13.97
C GLY A 59 6.27 12.52 -15.17
N ASN A 60 6.69 12.13 -16.37
CA ASN A 60 6.11 12.60 -17.63
C ASN A 60 5.61 11.41 -18.45
N LEU A 61 4.37 11.48 -18.91
CA LEU A 61 3.83 10.52 -19.86
C LEU A 61 4.49 10.75 -21.23
N ASN A 62 5.02 9.70 -21.83
CA ASN A 62 5.63 9.78 -23.16
C ASN A 62 4.55 9.89 -24.26
N ALA A 63 4.96 10.19 -25.48
CA ALA A 63 4.04 10.51 -26.59
C ALA A 63 3.16 9.30 -27.00
N ASP A 64 3.66 8.08 -26.84
CA ASP A 64 2.95 6.84 -27.17
C ASP A 64 2.24 6.20 -25.96
N HIS A 65 2.28 6.88 -24.80
CA HIS A 65 1.68 6.45 -23.53
C HIS A 65 2.18 5.08 -23.02
N SER A 66 3.37 4.63 -23.42
CA SER A 66 3.89 3.30 -23.10
C SER A 66 4.59 3.20 -21.74
N ASN A 67 4.77 4.31 -21.00
CA ASN A 67 5.56 4.34 -19.77
C ASN A 67 4.72 4.58 -18.49
N ALA A 68 3.42 4.35 -18.54
CA ALA A 68 2.54 4.58 -17.38
C ALA A 68 2.61 3.42 -16.39
N VAL A 69 2.85 3.71 -15.10
CA VAL A 69 2.84 2.75 -13.99
C VAL A 69 1.74 3.14 -13.02
N LEU A 70 0.84 2.21 -12.71
CA LEU A 70 -0.26 2.42 -11.76
C LEU A 70 0.04 1.71 -10.44
N TRP A 71 -0.14 2.43 -9.32
CA TRP A 71 0.12 1.92 -7.98
C TRP A 71 -0.96 2.38 -6.99
N PRO A 72 -1.93 1.51 -6.64
CA PRO A 72 -2.96 1.78 -5.63
C PRO A 72 -2.44 1.61 -4.21
N THR A 73 -3.12 2.27 -3.27
CA THR A 73 -2.79 2.23 -1.85
C THR A 73 -3.21 0.91 -1.18
N TRP A 74 -2.56 0.58 -0.06
CA TRP A 74 -2.92 -0.52 0.84
C TRP A 74 -4.05 -0.15 1.80
N LEU A 75 -4.44 -1.07 2.69
CA LEU A 75 -5.48 -0.87 3.71
C LEU A 75 -5.19 0.37 4.57
N GLY A 76 -6.09 1.34 4.53
CA GLY A 76 -5.94 2.61 5.24
C GLY A 76 -4.87 3.55 4.71
N GLY A 77 -3.98 3.08 3.81
CA GLY A 77 -2.88 3.85 3.23
C GLY A 77 -3.33 5.01 2.36
N LYS A 78 -2.45 5.97 2.20
CA LYS A 78 -2.61 7.15 1.35
C LYS A 78 -1.54 7.16 0.26
N THR A 79 -1.80 7.86 -0.83
CA THR A 79 -0.78 8.04 -1.89
C THR A 79 0.48 8.74 -1.37
N GLU A 80 0.38 9.49 -0.27
CA GLU A 80 1.52 10.10 0.42
C GLU A 80 2.49 9.05 0.97
N ASP A 81 1.97 7.91 1.44
CA ASP A 81 2.77 6.81 1.99
C ASP A 81 3.58 6.08 0.89
N LEU A 82 3.18 6.21 -0.38
CA LEU A 82 3.88 5.66 -1.53
C LEU A 82 4.99 6.56 -2.08
N LEU A 83 4.97 7.86 -1.76
CA LEU A 83 5.98 8.81 -2.26
C LEU A 83 7.43 8.45 -1.95
N PRO A 84 7.78 7.82 -0.81
CA PRO A 84 9.15 7.39 -0.55
C PRO A 84 9.72 6.40 -1.57
N PHE A 85 8.86 5.69 -2.30
CA PHE A 85 9.25 4.69 -3.30
C PHE A 85 9.32 5.26 -4.73
N VAL A 86 8.84 6.49 -4.93
CA VAL A 86 8.65 7.10 -6.26
C VAL A 86 9.43 8.40 -6.36
N ALA A 87 10.58 8.35 -7.02
CA ALA A 87 11.46 9.50 -7.22
C ALA A 87 12.46 9.18 -8.36
N PRO A 88 13.23 10.17 -8.86
CA PRO A 88 14.37 9.90 -9.72
C PRO A 88 15.32 8.85 -9.10
N ASN A 89 15.64 7.82 -9.88
CA ASN A 89 16.54 6.72 -9.48
C ASN A 89 16.06 5.92 -8.24
N ASN A 90 14.76 5.84 -8.01
CA ASN A 90 14.18 5.06 -6.92
C ASN A 90 13.47 3.80 -7.48
N VAL A 91 12.67 3.09 -6.66
CA VAL A 91 11.94 1.88 -7.03
C VAL A 91 11.15 2.08 -8.33
N VAL A 92 10.40 3.18 -8.41
CA VAL A 92 9.81 3.66 -9.67
C VAL A 92 10.46 4.99 -10.03
N ASP A 93 11.33 4.94 -11.04
CA ASP A 93 12.11 6.09 -11.49
C ASP A 93 11.26 7.06 -12.30
N THR A 94 10.95 8.21 -11.73
CA THR A 94 10.14 9.26 -12.39
C THR A 94 10.83 9.96 -13.57
N ASN A 95 12.11 9.69 -13.82
CA ASN A 95 12.77 10.08 -15.07
C ASN A 95 12.36 9.19 -16.25
N LYS A 96 11.90 7.96 -15.98
CA LYS A 96 11.53 6.95 -16.98
C LYS A 96 10.02 6.76 -17.08
N TYR A 97 9.33 6.76 -15.94
CA TYR A 97 7.94 6.37 -15.83
C TYR A 97 7.03 7.53 -15.44
N PHE A 98 5.83 7.52 -16.00
CA PHE A 98 4.70 8.30 -15.54
C PHE A 98 3.95 7.48 -14.49
N VAL A 99 4.04 7.88 -13.24
CA VAL A 99 3.49 7.11 -12.12
C VAL A 99 2.14 7.68 -11.69
N ILE A 100 1.14 6.80 -11.61
CA ILE A 100 -0.22 7.10 -11.18
C ILE A 100 -0.42 6.43 -9.82
N LEU A 101 -0.32 7.19 -8.73
CA LEU A 101 -0.63 6.71 -7.39
C LEU A 101 -2.12 6.91 -7.13
N VAL A 102 -2.83 5.85 -6.75
CA VAL A 102 -4.29 5.89 -6.61
C VAL A 102 -4.72 5.68 -5.17
N GLU A 103 -5.58 6.56 -4.68
CA GLU A 103 -6.27 6.41 -3.39
C GLU A 103 -7.36 5.36 -3.52
N SER A 104 -7.21 4.20 -2.91
CA SER A 104 -8.20 3.12 -2.96
C SER A 104 -9.54 3.53 -2.34
N ILE A 105 -10.65 2.98 -2.85
CA ILE A 105 -11.99 3.22 -2.29
C ILE A 105 -12.00 2.92 -0.78
N GLY A 106 -12.66 3.78 -0.01
CA GLY A 106 -12.82 3.56 1.43
C GLY A 106 -11.65 4.01 2.29
N ASN A 107 -10.59 4.62 1.71
CA ASN A 107 -9.44 5.06 2.49
C ASN A 107 -9.59 6.46 3.14
N GLY A 108 -10.76 7.09 3.05
CA GLY A 108 -11.03 8.42 3.59
C GLY A 108 -10.64 9.60 2.66
N VAL A 109 -9.94 9.32 1.53
CA VAL A 109 -9.59 10.32 0.49
C VAL A 109 -10.46 10.15 -0.74
N SER A 110 -10.43 9.00 -1.40
CA SER A 110 -11.44 8.61 -2.38
C SER A 110 -12.81 8.50 -1.71
N SER A 111 -13.86 8.30 -2.47
CA SER A 111 -15.20 8.07 -1.90
C SER A 111 -15.16 7.00 -0.83
N SER A 112 -15.62 7.34 0.37
CA SER A 112 -15.47 6.56 1.60
C SER A 112 -16.66 6.75 2.53
N PRO A 113 -16.94 5.82 3.43
CA PRO A 113 -17.91 5.99 4.52
C PRO A 113 -17.77 7.32 5.27
N SER A 114 -16.54 7.72 5.57
CA SER A 114 -16.23 8.92 6.36
C SER A 114 -16.51 10.23 5.62
N ASN A 115 -16.47 10.25 4.29
CA ASN A 115 -16.57 11.47 3.51
C ASN A 115 -17.81 11.53 2.61
N SER A 116 -18.65 10.50 2.59
CA SER A 116 -19.91 10.46 1.83
C SER A 116 -21.03 11.19 2.56
N LYS A 117 -21.58 12.24 1.96
CA LYS A 117 -22.71 12.98 2.54
C LYS A 117 -24.04 12.24 2.40
N SER A 118 -24.23 11.53 1.29
CA SER A 118 -25.48 10.82 0.99
C SER A 118 -25.53 9.41 1.54
N GLN A 119 -24.39 8.80 1.78
CA GLN A 119 -24.24 7.40 2.21
C GLN A 119 -23.16 7.32 3.32
N PRO A 120 -23.35 8.02 4.47
CA PRO A 120 -22.34 8.05 5.53
C PRO A 120 -22.25 6.73 6.28
N PHE A 121 -21.07 6.45 6.86
CA PHE A 121 -20.79 5.28 7.70
C PHE A 121 -21.20 3.96 7.02
N MET A 122 -21.92 3.08 7.71
CA MET A 122 -22.32 1.77 7.15
C MET A 122 -23.46 1.85 6.14
N LYS A 123 -24.02 3.03 5.86
CA LYS A 123 -24.87 3.28 4.68
C LYS A 123 -24.05 3.33 3.38
N PHE A 124 -22.74 3.52 3.47
CA PHE A 124 -21.86 3.42 2.32
C PHE A 124 -21.86 1.99 1.79
N PRO A 125 -22.05 1.78 0.46
CA PRO A 125 -22.12 0.44 -0.12
C PRO A 125 -20.89 -0.41 0.21
N GLN A 126 -21.08 -1.70 0.37
CA GLN A 126 -19.98 -2.65 0.45
C GLN A 126 -19.39 -2.84 -0.94
N PHE A 127 -18.12 -2.55 -1.08
CA PHE A 127 -17.33 -2.73 -2.29
C PHE A 127 -16.34 -3.89 -2.15
N SER A 128 -15.76 -4.32 -3.26
CA SER A 128 -14.75 -5.39 -3.34
C SER A 128 -13.42 -4.87 -3.88
N ILE A 129 -12.37 -5.70 -3.84
CA ILE A 129 -11.09 -5.42 -4.53
C ILE A 129 -11.33 -5.24 -6.03
N ARG A 130 -12.22 -6.03 -6.63
CA ARG A 130 -12.61 -5.86 -8.04
C ARG A 130 -13.21 -4.49 -8.33
N ASP A 131 -14.06 -3.96 -7.45
CA ASP A 131 -14.63 -2.63 -7.62
C ASP A 131 -13.58 -1.52 -7.51
N MET A 132 -12.54 -1.71 -6.69
CA MET A 132 -11.38 -0.80 -6.64
C MET A 132 -10.68 -0.77 -8.00
N VAL A 133 -10.32 -1.94 -8.54
CA VAL A 133 -9.67 -2.09 -9.85
C VAL A 133 -10.52 -1.51 -10.98
N GLU A 134 -11.85 -1.71 -10.96
CA GLU A 134 -12.76 -1.09 -11.94
C GLU A 134 -12.71 0.43 -11.87
N SER A 135 -12.66 1.02 -10.67
CA SER A 135 -12.56 2.47 -10.50
C SER A 135 -11.23 3.05 -11.01
N GLU A 136 -10.15 2.30 -10.83
CA GLU A 136 -8.82 2.64 -11.31
C GLU A 136 -8.71 2.51 -12.83
N HIS A 137 -9.32 1.48 -13.40
CA HIS A 137 -9.40 1.30 -14.85
C HIS A 137 -10.16 2.47 -15.50
N ARG A 138 -11.28 2.90 -14.91
CA ARG A 138 -12.01 4.08 -15.36
C ARG A 138 -11.20 5.37 -15.19
N LEU A 139 -10.43 5.52 -14.12
CA LEU A 139 -9.50 6.64 -13.97
C LEU A 139 -8.48 6.65 -15.12
N ALA A 140 -7.85 5.52 -15.42
CA ALA A 140 -6.86 5.42 -16.48
C ALA A 140 -7.48 5.73 -17.85
N THR A 141 -8.61 5.12 -18.19
CA THR A 141 -9.20 5.21 -19.53
C THR A 141 -10.02 6.47 -19.78
N GLU A 142 -10.91 6.84 -18.85
CA GLU A 142 -11.87 7.94 -19.06
C GLU A 142 -11.30 9.31 -18.71
N VAL A 143 -10.32 9.36 -17.77
CA VAL A 143 -9.78 10.63 -17.23
C VAL A 143 -8.38 10.91 -17.72
N LEU A 144 -7.50 9.91 -17.65
CA LEU A 144 -6.10 10.07 -18.05
C LEU A 144 -5.85 9.67 -19.52
N HIS A 145 -6.86 9.11 -20.19
CA HIS A 145 -6.82 8.68 -21.60
C HIS A 145 -5.66 7.72 -21.89
N ILE A 146 -5.37 6.84 -20.92
CA ILE A 146 -4.37 5.78 -21.02
C ILE A 146 -5.09 4.48 -21.37
N SER A 147 -4.74 3.89 -22.50
CA SER A 147 -5.33 2.64 -23.00
C SER A 147 -4.49 1.40 -22.69
N HIS A 148 -3.27 1.60 -22.20
CA HIS A 148 -2.36 0.52 -21.83
C HIS A 148 -1.37 1.01 -20.77
N LEU A 149 -0.98 0.14 -19.84
CA LEU A 149 -0.03 0.43 -18.77
C LEU A 149 1.28 -0.33 -19.01
N HIS A 150 2.41 0.30 -18.75
CA HIS A 150 3.68 -0.40 -18.65
C HIS A 150 3.65 -1.40 -17.49
N ALA A 151 3.14 -0.97 -16.31
CA ALA A 151 3.05 -1.84 -15.16
C ALA A 151 1.88 -1.48 -14.24
N VAL A 152 1.34 -2.49 -13.56
CA VAL A 152 0.54 -2.33 -12.34
C VAL A 152 1.31 -2.97 -11.20
N MET A 153 1.44 -2.26 -10.09
CA MET A 153 2.12 -2.76 -8.91
C MET A 153 1.39 -2.37 -7.63
N GLY A 154 1.67 -3.07 -6.54
CA GLY A 154 1.01 -2.74 -5.26
C GLY A 154 1.53 -3.57 -4.10
N ILE A 155 1.35 -3.05 -2.89
CA ILE A 155 1.73 -3.70 -1.63
C ILE A 155 0.46 -4.06 -0.86
N SER A 156 0.40 -5.24 -0.23
CA SER A 156 -0.70 -5.67 0.64
C SER A 156 -2.05 -5.67 -0.11
N MET A 157 -3.06 -4.96 0.35
CA MET A 157 -4.31 -4.75 -0.39
C MET A 157 -4.06 -4.15 -1.79
N GLY A 158 -3.01 -3.32 -1.98
CA GLY A 158 -2.56 -2.88 -3.30
C GLY A 158 -2.02 -4.03 -4.15
N GLY A 159 -1.34 -5.00 -3.54
CA GLY A 159 -0.91 -6.24 -4.19
C GLY A 159 -2.08 -7.14 -4.60
N MET A 160 -3.14 -7.22 -3.78
CA MET A 160 -4.40 -7.89 -4.17
C MET A 160 -5.02 -7.22 -5.40
N GLN A 161 -5.00 -5.88 -5.44
CA GLN A 161 -5.46 -5.11 -6.60
C GLN A 161 -4.59 -5.38 -7.83
N ALA A 162 -3.26 -5.51 -7.69
CA ALA A 162 -2.36 -5.84 -8.80
C ALA A 162 -2.64 -7.25 -9.38
N PHE A 163 -2.91 -8.27 -8.54
CA PHE A 163 -3.39 -9.57 -9.00
C PHE A 163 -4.72 -9.44 -9.75
N ALA A 164 -5.66 -8.70 -9.18
CA ALA A 164 -6.98 -8.51 -9.79
C ALA A 164 -6.88 -7.77 -11.13
N TRP A 165 -6.03 -6.76 -11.26
CA TRP A 165 -5.75 -6.08 -12.52
C TRP A 165 -5.26 -7.06 -13.60
N ALA A 166 -4.25 -7.86 -13.27
CA ALA A 166 -3.65 -8.80 -14.22
C ALA A 166 -4.63 -9.88 -14.71
N VAL A 167 -5.59 -10.27 -13.85
CA VAL A 167 -6.61 -11.28 -14.17
C VAL A 167 -7.80 -10.68 -14.92
N ILE A 168 -8.28 -9.50 -14.51
CA ILE A 168 -9.51 -8.88 -15.03
C ILE A 168 -9.25 -8.15 -16.35
N TYR A 169 -8.10 -7.52 -16.48
CA TYR A 169 -7.69 -6.73 -17.65
C TYR A 169 -6.37 -7.26 -18.25
N PRO A 170 -6.31 -8.54 -18.67
CA PRO A 170 -5.05 -9.19 -19.03
C PRO A 170 -4.31 -8.53 -20.22
N ASP A 171 -5.00 -7.77 -21.07
CA ASP A 171 -4.44 -7.09 -22.22
C ASP A 171 -4.08 -5.62 -21.93
N PHE A 172 -4.29 -5.14 -20.69
CA PHE A 172 -4.17 -3.72 -20.39
C PHE A 172 -2.78 -3.33 -19.85
N MET A 173 -1.90 -4.28 -19.56
CA MET A 173 -0.56 -4.01 -19.04
C MET A 173 0.49 -5.02 -19.54
N ASP A 174 1.75 -4.55 -19.60
CA ASP A 174 2.89 -5.43 -19.90
C ASP A 174 3.37 -6.18 -18.67
N LEU A 175 3.41 -5.49 -17.50
CA LEU A 175 4.00 -6.00 -16.27
C LEU A 175 3.03 -5.92 -15.09
N ALA A 176 3.16 -6.87 -14.14
CA ALA A 176 2.47 -6.83 -12.85
C ALA A 176 3.43 -7.17 -11.71
N VAL A 177 3.41 -6.35 -10.64
CA VAL A 177 4.27 -6.55 -9.45
C VAL A 177 3.41 -6.54 -8.18
N PRO A 178 2.69 -7.63 -7.88
CA PRO A 178 2.04 -7.78 -6.59
C PRO A 178 3.06 -8.07 -5.48
N MET A 179 3.07 -7.26 -4.42
CA MET A 179 3.96 -7.38 -3.27
C MET A 179 3.15 -7.60 -1.99
N ALA A 180 3.49 -8.59 -1.16
CA ALA A 180 2.78 -8.95 0.08
C ALA A 180 1.25 -8.98 -0.09
N GLY A 181 0.77 -9.37 -1.27
CA GLY A 181 -0.64 -9.51 -1.64
C GLY A 181 -0.98 -10.96 -2.00
N SER A 182 -2.27 -11.22 -2.23
CA SER A 182 -2.75 -12.56 -2.56
C SER A 182 -3.86 -12.48 -3.62
N PRO A 183 -4.01 -13.47 -4.52
CA PRO A 183 -5.14 -13.57 -5.44
C PRO A 183 -6.43 -14.01 -4.76
N GLN A 184 -6.36 -14.54 -3.54
CA GLN A 184 -7.50 -14.95 -2.71
C GLN A 184 -7.14 -14.92 -1.23
N SER A 185 -8.12 -14.60 -0.39
CA SER A 185 -7.97 -14.67 1.07
C SER A 185 -8.14 -16.11 1.56
N THR A 186 -7.18 -16.60 2.35
CA THR A 186 -7.26 -17.92 2.99
C THR A 186 -8.23 -17.92 4.18
N ALA A 187 -8.53 -19.09 4.73
CA ALA A 187 -9.33 -19.18 5.96
C ALA A 187 -8.66 -18.46 7.14
N TYR A 188 -7.31 -18.48 7.20
CA TYR A 188 -6.56 -17.76 8.23
C TYR A 188 -6.74 -16.24 8.08
N ASP A 189 -6.57 -15.71 6.86
CA ASP A 189 -6.76 -14.28 6.57
C ASP A 189 -8.20 -13.85 6.90
N LYS A 190 -9.17 -14.67 6.52
CA LYS A 190 -10.60 -14.42 6.82
C LYS A 190 -10.85 -14.38 8.32
N LEU A 191 -10.24 -15.26 9.11
CA LEU A 191 -10.36 -15.24 10.57
C LEU A 191 -9.79 -13.94 11.15
N LEU A 192 -8.61 -13.52 10.70
CA LEU A 192 -7.98 -12.28 11.14
C LEU A 192 -8.87 -11.07 10.84
N TRP A 193 -9.21 -10.86 9.57
CA TRP A 193 -9.97 -9.69 9.17
C TRP A 193 -11.37 -9.63 9.78
N HIS A 194 -12.00 -10.79 9.97
CA HIS A 194 -13.28 -10.89 10.66
C HIS A 194 -13.16 -10.52 12.14
N SER A 195 -12.13 -11.04 12.84
CA SER A 195 -11.89 -10.71 14.24
C SER A 195 -11.63 -9.21 14.46
N GLU A 196 -10.97 -8.54 13.53
CA GLU A 196 -10.74 -7.10 13.61
C GLU A 196 -12.02 -6.29 13.37
N ILE A 197 -12.89 -6.75 12.48
CA ILE A 197 -14.23 -6.16 12.27
C ILE A 197 -15.07 -6.35 13.54
N ASP A 198 -15.14 -7.56 14.06
CA ASP A 198 -15.90 -7.88 15.29
C ASP A 198 -15.42 -7.04 16.46
N ALA A 199 -14.11 -6.84 16.60
CA ALA A 199 -13.55 -6.00 17.65
C ALA A 199 -14.11 -4.56 17.62
N ILE A 200 -14.28 -4.00 16.42
CA ILE A 200 -14.87 -2.66 16.24
C ILE A 200 -16.38 -2.71 16.51
N GLU A 201 -17.08 -3.72 15.99
CA GLU A 201 -18.53 -3.84 16.09
C GLU A 201 -19.01 -4.15 17.51
N LEU A 202 -18.17 -4.76 18.35
CA LEU A 202 -18.42 -5.00 19.77
C LEU A 202 -18.29 -3.74 20.64
N ASP A 203 -17.77 -2.63 20.10
CA ASP A 203 -17.77 -1.36 20.85
C ASP A 203 -19.21 -0.89 21.10
N PRO A 204 -19.63 -0.63 22.35
CA PRO A 204 -21.00 -0.18 22.64
C PRO A 204 -21.44 1.06 21.85
N ALA A 205 -20.50 1.92 21.48
CA ALA A 205 -20.78 3.11 20.70
C ALA A 205 -21.01 2.80 19.20
N TRP A 206 -20.73 1.58 18.72
CA TRP A 206 -20.96 1.19 17.33
C TRP A 206 -22.43 1.19 16.92
N ASN A 207 -23.31 0.80 17.84
CA ASN A 207 -24.76 0.87 17.69
C ASN A 207 -25.22 0.36 16.30
N HIS A 208 -24.87 -0.89 15.97
CA HIS A 208 -25.25 -1.56 14.72
C HIS A 208 -24.94 -0.75 13.44
N GLY A 209 -23.79 -0.08 13.38
CA GLY A 209 -23.37 0.72 12.23
C GLY A 209 -23.94 2.15 12.17
N ASN A 210 -24.60 2.59 13.23
CA ASN A 210 -25.00 3.98 13.46
C ASN A 210 -24.31 4.55 14.70
N PRO A 211 -23.01 4.84 14.63
CA PRO A 211 -22.19 5.17 15.79
C PRO A 211 -22.75 6.36 16.58
N THR A 212 -22.79 6.21 17.90
CA THR A 212 -23.35 7.21 18.82
C THR A 212 -22.31 7.93 19.68
N GLY A 213 -21.03 7.56 19.52
CA GLY A 213 -19.93 8.11 20.30
C GLY A 213 -18.56 7.69 19.78
N SER A 214 -17.55 7.81 20.64
CA SER A 214 -16.19 7.42 20.32
C SER A 214 -16.01 5.88 20.35
N LEU A 215 -15.41 5.33 19.31
CA LEU A 215 -15.16 3.91 19.10
C LEU A 215 -13.73 3.49 19.51
N VAL A 216 -13.12 4.22 20.44
CA VAL A 216 -11.73 3.99 20.87
C VAL A 216 -11.50 2.57 21.39
N ARG A 217 -12.48 1.98 22.08
CA ARG A 217 -12.32 0.62 22.66
C ARG A 217 -12.23 -0.44 21.57
N GLY A 218 -13.18 -0.43 20.64
CA GLY A 218 -13.22 -1.38 19.53
C GLY A 218 -12.02 -1.23 18.60
N LEU A 219 -11.72 0.01 18.20
CA LEU A 219 -10.56 0.30 17.36
C LEU A 219 -9.22 -0.02 18.05
N ALA A 220 -9.10 0.18 19.37
CA ALA A 220 -7.90 -0.20 20.11
C ALA A 220 -7.73 -1.72 20.18
N LEU A 221 -8.81 -2.49 20.30
CA LEU A 221 -8.75 -3.94 20.27
C LEU A 221 -8.39 -4.44 18.85
N SER A 222 -9.00 -3.87 17.82
CA SER A 222 -8.63 -4.15 16.41
C SER A 222 -7.13 -3.87 16.17
N ALA A 223 -6.61 -2.74 16.65
CA ALA A 223 -5.19 -2.41 16.52
C ALA A 223 -4.26 -3.38 17.30
N GLN A 224 -4.72 -3.97 18.40
CA GLN A 224 -3.96 -4.99 19.11
C GLN A 224 -3.92 -6.30 18.31
N ILE A 225 -5.05 -6.72 17.71
CA ILE A 225 -5.12 -7.89 16.83
C ILE A 225 -4.21 -7.67 15.61
N ASP A 226 -4.30 -6.52 14.97
CA ASP A 226 -3.42 -6.10 13.87
C ASP A 226 -1.94 -6.20 14.25
N SER A 227 -1.57 -5.65 15.42
CA SER A 227 -0.19 -5.66 15.93
C SER A 227 0.38 -7.06 16.23
N MET A 228 -0.46 -8.07 16.48
CA MET A 228 -0.01 -9.45 16.63
C MET A 228 0.29 -10.12 15.30
N ASN A 229 -0.23 -9.60 14.19
CA ASN A 229 -0.16 -10.23 12.87
C ASN A 229 0.70 -9.45 11.87
N VAL A 230 0.84 -8.12 12.04
CA VAL A 230 1.60 -7.27 11.11
C VAL A 230 3.11 -7.56 11.14
N THR A 231 3.63 -8.02 12.28
CA THR A 231 5.00 -8.54 12.42
C THR A 231 4.96 -9.97 12.93
N SER A 232 6.06 -10.71 12.78
CA SER A 232 6.15 -12.07 13.34
C SER A 232 6.19 -12.05 14.86
N PRO A 233 5.83 -13.17 15.53
CA PRO A 233 6.05 -13.33 16.98
C PRO A 233 7.50 -13.15 17.39
N GLY A 234 8.46 -13.60 16.54
CA GLY A 234 9.90 -13.41 16.75
C GLY A 234 10.26 -11.92 16.82
N TYR A 235 9.82 -11.14 15.86
CA TYR A 235 10.03 -9.66 15.87
C TYR A 235 9.51 -9.04 17.17
N ARG A 236 8.31 -9.40 17.59
CA ARG A 236 7.72 -8.86 18.83
C ARG A 236 8.54 -9.22 20.06
N THR A 237 9.04 -10.44 20.12
CA THR A 237 9.89 -10.92 21.23
C THR A 237 11.22 -10.16 21.29
N GLU A 238 11.82 -9.87 20.15
CA GLU A 238 13.09 -9.14 20.08
C GLU A 238 12.96 -7.63 20.38
N HIS A 239 11.81 -7.04 20.00
CA HIS A 239 11.64 -5.57 20.03
C HIS A 239 10.73 -5.07 21.17
N THR A 240 10.17 -5.97 21.99
CA THR A 240 9.32 -5.59 23.12
C THR A 240 9.54 -6.54 24.28
N THR A 241 10.24 -6.10 25.31
CA THR A 241 10.43 -6.91 26.51
C THR A 241 9.12 -7.01 27.30
N PRO A 242 8.96 -8.02 28.18
CA PRO A 242 7.80 -8.10 29.08
C PRO A 242 7.63 -6.82 29.95
N GLY A 243 8.74 -6.15 30.30
CA GLY A 243 8.71 -4.89 31.07
C GLY A 243 8.21 -3.70 30.26
N ASP A 244 8.29 -3.72 28.94
CA ASP A 244 7.85 -2.64 28.05
C ASP A 244 6.41 -2.79 27.59
N TYR A 245 5.75 -3.90 27.95
CA TYR A 245 4.42 -4.24 27.46
C TYR A 245 3.37 -3.17 27.70
N ASP A 246 3.31 -2.62 28.92
CA ASP A 246 2.31 -1.59 29.27
C ASP A 246 2.48 -0.32 28.45
N ALA A 247 3.73 0.10 28.23
CA ALA A 247 4.04 1.27 27.40
C ALA A 247 3.67 1.02 25.92
N PHE A 248 3.97 -0.17 25.40
CA PHE A 248 3.61 -0.59 24.06
C PHE A 248 2.08 -0.63 23.86
N ALA A 249 1.35 -1.28 24.78
CA ALA A 249 -0.11 -1.36 24.72
C ALA A 249 -0.77 0.02 24.84
N ALA A 250 -0.22 0.93 25.66
CA ALA A 250 -0.67 2.30 25.76
C ALA A 250 -0.45 3.09 24.47
N ALA A 251 0.68 2.87 23.80
CA ALA A 251 0.99 3.52 22.51
C ALA A 251 0.02 3.09 21.41
N LEU A 252 -0.36 1.81 21.34
CA LEU A 252 -1.38 1.33 20.39
C LEU A 252 -2.70 2.08 20.58
N LYS A 253 -3.16 2.23 21.83
CA LYS A 253 -4.41 2.95 22.15
C LYS A 253 -4.33 4.44 21.84
N LYS A 254 -3.19 5.08 22.08
CA LYS A 254 -2.98 6.51 21.86
C LYS A 254 -3.08 6.89 20.37
N ASN A 255 -2.66 6.00 19.49
CA ASN A 255 -2.63 6.25 18.05
C ASN A 255 -3.99 6.01 17.37
N VAL A 256 -4.97 5.47 18.10
CA VAL A 256 -6.31 5.20 17.57
C VAL A 256 -7.14 6.48 17.52
N ARG A 257 -7.66 6.80 16.33
CA ARG A 257 -8.69 7.81 16.15
C ARG A 257 -10.05 7.16 16.34
N GLY A 258 -10.72 7.47 17.45
CA GLY A 258 -12.01 6.86 17.82
C GLY A 258 -13.22 7.42 17.05
N ASP A 259 -13.03 8.05 15.89
CA ASP A 259 -14.14 8.62 15.13
C ASP A 259 -14.87 7.54 14.29
N ALA A 260 -16.16 7.74 14.15
CA ALA A 260 -17.07 6.84 13.45
C ALA A 260 -16.74 6.67 11.96
N GLY A 261 -16.21 7.72 11.33
CA GLY A 261 -15.81 7.71 9.93
C GLY A 261 -14.65 6.76 9.71
N THR A 262 -13.56 6.92 10.46
CA THR A 262 -12.37 6.05 10.42
C THR A 262 -12.73 4.59 10.67
N ALA A 263 -13.61 4.32 11.66
CA ALA A 263 -14.08 2.95 11.94
C ALA A 263 -14.82 2.34 10.75
N SER A 264 -15.74 3.10 10.15
CA SER A 264 -16.52 2.63 9.00
C SER A 264 -15.67 2.44 7.74
N ASP A 265 -14.69 3.32 7.49
CA ASP A 265 -13.70 3.18 6.41
C ASP A 265 -12.91 1.87 6.59
N SER A 266 -12.40 1.65 7.79
CA SER A 266 -11.64 0.47 8.19
C SER A 266 -12.43 -0.82 7.97
N ILE A 267 -13.68 -0.87 8.43
CA ILE A 267 -14.56 -2.05 8.23
C ILE A 267 -14.81 -2.31 6.75
N ARG A 268 -15.16 -1.29 5.96
CA ARG A 268 -15.47 -1.48 4.52
C ARG A 268 -14.28 -1.98 3.73
N GLN A 269 -13.07 -1.48 3.99
CA GLN A 269 -11.86 -2.00 3.33
C GLN A 269 -11.54 -3.43 3.78
N ARG A 270 -11.68 -3.77 5.07
CA ARG A 270 -11.52 -5.16 5.55
C ARG A 270 -12.56 -6.11 4.95
N GLN A 271 -13.80 -5.66 4.78
CA GLN A 271 -14.83 -6.43 4.08
C GLN A 271 -14.45 -6.71 2.62
N ALA A 272 -13.80 -5.74 1.94
CA ALA A 272 -13.30 -5.95 0.59
C ALA A 272 -12.20 -7.02 0.54
N ILE A 273 -11.25 -6.99 1.49
CA ILE A 273 -10.21 -8.01 1.63
C ILE A 273 -10.82 -9.38 1.98
N LEU A 274 -11.75 -9.41 2.96
CA LEU A 274 -12.41 -10.62 3.41
C LEU A 274 -13.13 -11.37 2.28
N SER A 275 -13.72 -10.61 1.35
CA SER A 275 -14.46 -11.16 0.20
C SER A 275 -13.57 -11.45 -1.01
N HIS A 276 -12.27 -11.14 -0.95
CA HIS A 276 -11.38 -11.27 -2.10
C HIS A 276 -11.06 -12.74 -2.42
N ASP A 277 -11.53 -13.18 -3.58
CA ASP A 277 -11.30 -14.54 -4.09
C ASP A 277 -11.50 -14.54 -5.61
N LEU A 278 -10.42 -14.23 -6.37
CA LEU A 278 -10.48 -14.17 -7.84
C LEU A 278 -10.91 -15.50 -8.48
N PRO A 279 -10.38 -16.67 -8.05
CA PRO A 279 -10.84 -17.94 -8.55
C PRO A 279 -12.35 -18.16 -8.37
N ALA A 280 -12.87 -17.94 -7.17
CA ALA A 280 -14.30 -18.13 -6.90
C ALA A 280 -15.19 -17.15 -7.68
N GLU A 281 -14.76 -15.88 -7.82
CA GLU A 281 -15.47 -14.86 -8.61
C GLU A 281 -15.63 -15.26 -10.08
N LEU A 282 -14.68 -16.01 -10.62
CA LEU A 282 -14.65 -16.45 -12.01
C LEU A 282 -15.19 -17.87 -12.21
N GLY A 283 -15.45 -18.61 -11.12
CA GLY A 283 -15.82 -20.03 -11.21
C GLY A 283 -14.68 -20.92 -11.72
N LEU A 284 -13.42 -20.55 -11.43
CA LEU A 284 -12.21 -21.22 -11.90
C LEU A 284 -11.38 -21.75 -10.71
N SER A 285 -10.44 -22.66 -10.98
CA SER A 285 -9.38 -22.98 -10.03
C SER A 285 -8.33 -21.86 -9.99
N LEU A 286 -7.49 -21.83 -8.96
CA LEU A 286 -6.37 -20.90 -8.86
C LEU A 286 -5.43 -21.01 -10.07
N GLU A 287 -5.13 -22.23 -10.48
CA GLU A 287 -4.29 -22.50 -11.65
C GLU A 287 -4.93 -21.98 -12.96
N GLN A 288 -6.24 -22.21 -13.13
CA GLN A 288 -6.97 -21.70 -14.30
C GLN A 288 -7.00 -20.18 -14.32
N THR A 289 -7.19 -19.56 -13.13
CA THR A 289 -7.17 -18.10 -12.99
C THR A 289 -5.81 -17.52 -13.34
N ALA A 290 -4.71 -18.15 -12.89
CA ALA A 290 -3.36 -17.72 -13.24
C ALA A 290 -3.11 -17.72 -14.74
N LYS A 291 -3.63 -18.71 -15.48
CA LYS A 291 -3.49 -18.82 -16.94
C LYS A 291 -4.21 -17.74 -17.75
N LEU A 292 -5.06 -16.92 -17.11
CA LEU A 292 -5.67 -15.75 -17.75
C LEU A 292 -4.69 -14.58 -17.88
N VAL A 293 -3.68 -14.53 -17.04
CA VAL A 293 -2.69 -13.44 -17.01
C VAL A 293 -1.82 -13.49 -18.26
N LYS A 294 -1.70 -12.35 -18.95
CA LYS A 294 -0.81 -12.15 -20.10
C LYS A 294 0.43 -11.33 -19.74
N ALA A 295 0.30 -10.44 -18.76
CA ALA A 295 1.41 -9.64 -18.28
C ALA A 295 2.54 -10.51 -17.72
N ARG A 296 3.78 -10.11 -17.91
CA ARG A 296 4.90 -10.68 -17.16
C ARG A 296 4.77 -10.26 -15.70
N MET A 297 4.88 -11.20 -14.79
CA MET A 297 4.64 -10.94 -13.36
C MET A 297 5.91 -11.22 -12.56
N LEU A 298 6.20 -10.34 -11.58
CA LEU A 298 7.14 -10.56 -10.49
C LEU A 298 6.34 -10.58 -9.18
N VAL A 299 6.24 -11.72 -8.54
CA VAL A 299 5.52 -11.86 -7.26
C VAL A 299 6.50 -11.69 -6.11
N VAL A 300 6.25 -10.71 -5.23
CA VAL A 300 7.06 -10.49 -4.02
C VAL A 300 6.24 -10.93 -2.82
N ILE A 301 6.74 -11.88 -2.05
CA ILE A 301 6.10 -12.37 -0.82
C ILE A 301 6.95 -12.09 0.41
N THR A 302 6.32 -12.12 1.57
CA THR A 302 7.02 -12.10 2.87
C THR A 302 6.85 -13.46 3.53
N ALA A 303 7.97 -14.11 3.90
CA ALA A 303 7.98 -15.49 4.36
C ALA A 303 7.14 -15.71 5.62
N GLN A 304 7.16 -14.75 6.55
CA GLN A 304 6.44 -14.79 7.81
C GLN A 304 5.26 -13.82 7.86
N ASP A 305 4.52 -13.73 6.76
CA ASP A 305 3.31 -12.89 6.69
C ASP A 305 2.14 -13.56 7.39
N HIS A 306 1.67 -12.94 8.46
CA HIS A 306 0.50 -13.36 9.21
C HIS A 306 -0.75 -12.48 8.94
N MET A 307 -0.65 -11.50 8.04
CA MET A 307 -1.79 -10.67 7.62
C MET A 307 -2.35 -11.09 6.27
N VAL A 308 -1.45 -11.44 5.35
CA VAL A 308 -1.80 -11.92 4.00
C VAL A 308 -0.98 -13.18 3.75
N ASN A 309 -1.61 -14.33 3.90
CA ASN A 309 -0.93 -15.62 3.73
C ASN A 309 -0.29 -15.72 2.34
N PRO A 310 1.02 -15.98 2.23
CA PRO A 310 1.71 -15.97 0.96
C PRO A 310 1.42 -17.20 0.08
N SER A 311 0.88 -18.30 0.64
CA SER A 311 0.71 -19.56 -0.09
C SER A 311 -0.08 -19.42 -1.39
N PRO A 312 -1.24 -18.72 -1.47
CA PRO A 312 -1.96 -18.59 -2.73
C PRO A 312 -1.19 -17.78 -3.77
N ALA A 313 -0.40 -16.79 -3.34
CA ALA A 313 0.45 -16.01 -4.26
C ALA A 313 1.58 -16.86 -4.86
N VAL A 314 2.21 -17.72 -4.04
CA VAL A 314 3.24 -18.67 -4.48
C VAL A 314 2.65 -19.70 -5.45
N GLU A 315 1.50 -20.28 -5.12
CA GLU A 315 0.80 -21.24 -6.00
C GLU A 315 0.40 -20.60 -7.33
N PHE A 316 -0.10 -19.37 -7.30
CA PHE A 316 -0.44 -18.61 -8.49
C PHE A 316 0.79 -18.33 -9.36
N ALA A 317 1.88 -17.85 -8.76
CA ALA A 317 3.14 -17.62 -9.46
C ALA A 317 3.67 -18.90 -10.12
N LYS A 318 3.65 -20.02 -9.38
CA LYS A 318 4.04 -21.33 -9.89
C LYS A 318 3.19 -21.75 -11.10
N ALA A 319 1.87 -21.57 -11.03
CA ALA A 319 0.96 -21.94 -12.13
C ALA A 319 1.17 -21.07 -13.37
N LEU A 320 1.57 -19.81 -13.19
CA LEU A 320 1.90 -18.87 -14.25
C LEU A 320 3.34 -19.07 -14.79
N GLY A 321 4.23 -19.69 -14.03
CA GLY A 321 5.67 -19.74 -14.32
C GLY A 321 6.37 -18.41 -14.04
N ALA A 322 5.82 -17.59 -13.14
CA ALA A 322 6.37 -16.30 -12.76
C ALA A 322 7.43 -16.44 -11.65
N PRO A 323 8.51 -15.62 -11.67
CA PRO A 323 9.48 -15.57 -10.59
C PRO A 323 8.84 -15.08 -9.28
N VAL A 324 9.34 -15.62 -8.15
CA VAL A 324 8.96 -15.24 -6.79
C VAL A 324 10.20 -14.69 -6.07
N VAL A 325 10.06 -13.48 -5.54
CA VAL A 325 11.03 -12.90 -4.60
C VAL A 325 10.47 -13.05 -3.20
N GLU A 326 11.17 -13.83 -2.38
CA GLU A 326 10.81 -14.08 -1.00
C GLU A 326 11.61 -13.16 -0.07
N LEU A 327 10.94 -12.42 0.80
CA LEU A 327 11.54 -11.60 1.83
C LEU A 327 11.57 -12.38 3.15
N ASP A 328 12.73 -12.90 3.51
CA ASP A 328 12.93 -13.64 4.76
C ASP A 328 13.37 -12.70 5.88
N SER A 329 12.39 -12.28 6.69
CA SER A 329 12.55 -11.34 7.79
C SER A 329 11.53 -11.58 8.88
N LEU A 330 11.93 -11.32 10.13
CA LEU A 330 11.01 -11.30 11.27
C LEU A 330 10.01 -10.15 11.22
N CYS A 331 10.23 -9.15 10.36
CA CYS A 331 9.30 -8.03 10.17
C CYS A 331 7.91 -8.47 9.67
N GLY A 332 7.73 -9.73 9.26
CA GLY A 332 6.44 -10.29 8.86
C GLY A 332 5.85 -9.57 7.66
N HIS A 333 4.60 -9.11 7.74
CA HIS A 333 3.95 -8.34 6.67
C HIS A 333 4.73 -7.07 6.27
N LEU A 334 5.50 -6.50 7.20
CA LEU A 334 6.30 -5.29 6.96
C LEU A 334 7.71 -5.58 6.41
N SER A 335 8.02 -6.80 5.97
CA SER A 335 9.38 -7.17 5.49
C SER A 335 9.91 -6.26 4.39
N PHE A 336 9.04 -5.65 3.58
CA PHE A 336 9.41 -4.65 2.57
C PHE A 336 9.94 -3.32 3.17
N THR A 337 9.81 -3.11 4.48
CA THR A 337 10.44 -1.98 5.20
C THR A 337 11.78 -2.36 5.80
N CYS A 338 12.04 -3.63 6.02
CA CYS A 338 13.28 -4.18 6.61
C CYS A 338 14.26 -4.65 5.52
N ILE A 339 13.73 -5.10 4.38
CA ILE A 339 14.51 -5.56 3.23
C ILE A 339 14.21 -4.64 2.03
N SER A 340 15.27 -4.13 1.41
CA SER A 340 15.12 -3.29 0.22
C SER A 340 14.79 -4.15 -1.02
N THR A 341 13.56 -4.05 -1.50
CA THR A 341 13.11 -4.66 -2.75
C THR A 341 13.33 -3.75 -3.97
N GLY A 342 13.72 -2.49 -3.72
CA GLY A 342 13.84 -1.46 -4.73
C GLY A 342 14.68 -1.84 -5.95
N PRO A 343 15.92 -2.34 -5.79
CA PRO A 343 16.76 -2.73 -6.92
C PRO A 343 16.14 -3.83 -7.78
N THR A 344 15.58 -4.87 -7.18
CA THR A 344 14.95 -5.99 -7.88
C THR A 344 13.71 -5.56 -8.66
N VAL A 345 12.82 -4.77 -8.03
CA VAL A 345 11.61 -4.25 -8.69
C VAL A 345 11.98 -3.27 -9.81
N ALA A 346 12.93 -2.37 -9.57
CA ALA A 346 13.38 -1.41 -10.60
C ALA A 346 14.02 -2.11 -11.80
N ALA A 347 14.82 -3.17 -11.58
CA ALA A 347 15.39 -3.98 -12.63
C ALA A 347 14.30 -4.68 -13.46
N PHE A 348 13.32 -5.30 -12.81
CA PHE A 348 12.20 -5.94 -13.47
C PHE A 348 11.37 -4.96 -14.31
N LEU A 349 11.07 -3.78 -13.78
CA LEU A 349 10.35 -2.74 -14.53
C LEU A 349 11.12 -2.29 -15.78
N ALA A 350 12.45 -2.26 -15.73
CA ALA A 350 13.28 -1.85 -16.84
C ALA A 350 13.52 -2.99 -17.87
N ASP A 351 13.73 -4.19 -17.39
CA ASP A 351 13.91 -5.40 -18.19
C ASP A 351 13.32 -6.62 -17.45
N PRO A 352 12.11 -7.03 -17.82
CA PRO A 352 11.45 -8.16 -17.17
C PRO A 352 12.14 -9.51 -17.41
N SER A 353 13.13 -9.60 -18.33
CA SER A 353 13.94 -10.81 -18.51
C SER A 353 15.01 -10.99 -17.42
N SER A 354 15.29 -9.93 -16.66
CA SER A 354 16.25 -9.94 -15.54
C SER A 354 15.72 -10.67 -14.31
N ALA A 355 14.40 -10.86 -14.20
CA ALA A 355 13.79 -11.44 -13.02
C ALA A 355 14.01 -12.95 -12.90
N HIS A 356 14.37 -13.39 -11.72
CA HIS A 356 14.48 -14.79 -11.32
C HIS A 356 13.95 -14.95 -9.89
N SER A 357 13.64 -16.18 -9.51
CA SER A 357 13.24 -16.44 -8.12
C SER A 357 14.45 -16.37 -7.20
N GLU A 358 14.31 -15.63 -6.12
CA GLU A 358 15.38 -15.43 -5.12
C GLU A 358 14.77 -15.21 -3.71
N THR A 359 15.58 -15.45 -2.68
CA THR A 359 15.26 -15.06 -1.29
C THR A 359 16.17 -13.91 -0.88
N LEU A 360 15.57 -12.83 -0.44
CA LEU A 360 16.28 -11.66 0.10
C LEU A 360 16.22 -11.71 1.63
N HIS A 361 17.34 -11.41 2.28
CA HIS A 361 17.48 -11.38 3.73
C HIS A 361 17.76 -9.96 4.21
N GLU A 362 17.48 -9.69 5.48
CA GLU A 362 17.90 -8.45 6.11
C GLU A 362 19.43 -8.30 6.02
N ALA A 363 19.89 -7.07 5.73
CA ALA A 363 21.30 -6.78 5.82
C ALA A 363 21.78 -7.06 7.25
N ALA A 364 22.87 -7.84 7.41
CA ALA A 364 23.43 -8.08 8.72
C ALA A 364 23.70 -6.72 9.38
N GLY A 365 23.01 -6.44 10.49
CA GLY A 365 23.17 -5.19 11.22
C GLY A 365 24.63 -5.03 11.67
N HIS A 366 25.22 -3.90 11.33
CA HIS A 366 26.51 -3.47 11.84
C HIS A 366 26.32 -2.73 13.16
#